data_ea233cc3671acb0777e4adda6699c96e
#
_entry.id   ea233cc3671acb0777e4adda6699c96e
#
_cell.length_a   1.000
_cell.length_b   1.000
_cell.length_c   1.000
_cell.angle_alpha   90.00
_cell.angle_beta   90.00
_cell.angle_gamma   90.00
#
_symmetry.space_group_name_H-M   'P 1'
#
loop_
_entity.id
_entity.type
_entity.pdbx_description
1 polymer ?
#
loop_
_entity_poly.entity_id
_entity_poly.type
_entity_poly.pdbx_seq_one_letter_code
_entity_poly.pdbx_strand_id
1 'polypeptide(L)'
;MKRILLALLLACASLFATVSAQRRGAKDPCADPQSQAEMNMCAAKKFKAADAELNRVYNQLAAKLGDDAGQRERLKTAETSWLKYRDDNCEYEASFFNGGSMRPLILSSCLERMTKSRAAELRGQIKEFDQ
;
A
#
# COMPACT_ATOMS: atom_id res chain seq x y z
N MET A 1 60.04 7.23 2.59
CA MET A 1 58.85 6.53 3.11
C MET A 1 57.61 7.42 3.18
N LYS A 2 57.65 8.70 3.58
CA LYS A 2 56.45 9.59 3.61
C LYS A 2 55.82 9.91 2.29
N ARG A 3 56.56 9.92 1.18
CA ARG A 3 56.01 10.23 -0.17
C ARG A 3 55.25 9.07 -0.84
N ILE A 4 55.51 7.82 -0.43
CA ILE A 4 54.83 6.62 -0.96
C ILE A 4 53.48 6.42 -0.26
N LEU A 5 53.36 6.79 1.02
CA LEU A 5 52.11 6.74 1.76
C LEU A 5 51.06 7.75 1.27
N LEU A 6 51.52 8.94 0.77
CA LEU A 6 50.57 9.96 0.22
C LEU A 6 49.98 9.53 -1.12
N ALA A 7 50.73 8.79 -1.94
CA ALA A 7 50.25 8.31 -3.25
C ALA A 7 49.22 7.18 -3.11
N LEU A 8 49.32 6.35 -2.08
CA LEU A 8 48.34 5.27 -1.81
C LEU A 8 47.02 5.78 -1.26
N LEU A 9 46.99 6.91 -0.53
CA LEU A 9 45.78 7.51 -0.01
C LEU A 9 44.93 8.23 -1.08
N LEU A 10 45.57 8.75 -2.15
CA LEU A 10 44.87 9.39 -3.28
C LEU A 10 44.22 8.38 -4.25
N ALA A 11 44.73 7.15 -4.33
CA ALA A 11 44.18 6.10 -5.20
C ALA A 11 42.92 5.46 -4.66
N CYS A 12 42.66 5.47 -3.36
CA CYS A 12 41.45 4.91 -2.75
C CYS A 12 40.20 5.82 -2.83
N ALA A 13 40.39 7.13 -3.04
CA ALA A 13 39.28 8.09 -3.09
C ALA A 13 38.48 8.06 -4.39
N SER A 14 39.04 7.47 -5.47
CA SER A 14 38.41 7.46 -6.81
C SER A 14 37.47 6.26 -7.07
N LEU A 15 37.41 5.27 -6.18
CA LEU A 15 36.62 4.04 -6.36
C LEU A 15 35.19 4.11 -5.80
N PHE A 16 34.81 5.17 -5.07
CA PHE A 16 33.48 5.28 -4.47
C PHE A 16 32.45 6.05 -5.31
N ALA A 17 32.82 6.56 -6.49
CA ALA A 17 31.98 7.48 -7.27
C ALA A 17 31.04 6.81 -8.29
N THR A 18 31.03 5.48 -8.45
CA THR A 18 30.33 4.83 -9.58
C THR A 18 29.06 4.04 -9.24
N VAL A 19 28.60 4.00 -7.99
CA VAL A 19 27.44 3.18 -7.61
C VAL A 19 26.09 3.92 -7.67
N SER A 20 26.07 5.24 -7.84
CA SER A 20 24.82 6.03 -7.75
C SER A 20 24.09 6.28 -9.09
N ALA A 21 24.58 5.80 -10.22
CA ALA A 21 24.07 6.20 -11.54
C ALA A 21 23.01 5.25 -12.16
N GLN A 22 22.69 4.10 -11.56
CA GLN A 22 21.91 3.05 -12.24
C GLN A 22 20.43 2.96 -11.85
N ARG A 23 19.91 3.88 -11.04
CA ARG A 23 18.48 3.89 -10.64
C ARG A 23 17.59 4.89 -11.40
N ARG A 24 18.13 5.60 -12.38
CA ARG A 24 17.33 6.54 -13.18
C ARG A 24 16.85 5.85 -14.45
N GLY A 25 15.67 5.24 -14.43
CA GLY A 25 15.05 4.85 -15.68
C GLY A 25 14.18 3.59 -15.71
N ALA A 26 13.96 2.90 -14.60
CA ALA A 26 12.93 1.85 -14.61
C ALA A 26 11.56 2.53 -14.69
N LYS A 27 10.96 2.55 -15.89
CA LYS A 27 9.57 2.99 -16.11
C LYS A 27 8.69 2.20 -15.12
N ASP A 28 7.82 2.87 -14.36
CA ASP A 28 6.86 2.15 -13.51
C ASP A 28 6.02 1.24 -14.42
N PRO A 29 6.10 -0.09 -14.29
CA PRO A 29 5.32 -1.00 -15.13
C PRO A 29 3.82 -0.79 -14.99
N CYS A 30 3.37 -0.07 -13.97
CA CYS A 30 1.97 0.27 -13.77
C CYS A 30 1.56 1.61 -14.39
N ALA A 31 2.48 2.35 -15.04
CA ALA A 31 2.12 3.55 -15.79
C ALA A 31 1.38 3.20 -17.10
N ASP A 32 1.74 2.07 -17.73
CA ASP A 32 1.13 1.62 -18.99
C ASP A 32 1.25 0.09 -19.10
N PRO A 33 0.43 -0.70 -18.34
CA PRO A 33 0.49 -2.15 -18.37
C PRO A 33 0.01 -2.70 -19.71
N GLN A 34 0.84 -3.53 -20.36
CA GLN A 34 0.61 -4.06 -21.71
C GLN A 34 0.05 -5.49 -21.73
N SER A 35 0.03 -6.16 -20.59
CA SER A 35 -0.43 -7.55 -20.46
C SER A 35 -1.43 -7.71 -19.31
N GLN A 36 -2.27 -8.77 -19.40
CA GLN A 36 -3.18 -9.12 -18.30
C GLN A 36 -2.41 -9.39 -16.99
N ALA A 37 -1.25 -10.00 -17.07
CA ALA A 37 -0.41 -10.26 -15.89
C ALA A 37 0.07 -8.96 -15.23
N GLU A 38 0.50 -7.98 -16.02
CA GLU A 38 0.89 -6.66 -15.51
C GLU A 38 -0.30 -5.91 -14.92
N MET A 39 -1.48 -5.94 -15.58
CA MET A 39 -2.70 -5.35 -15.03
C MET A 39 -3.07 -5.97 -13.68
N ASN A 40 -2.99 -7.30 -13.54
CA ASN A 40 -3.26 -8.02 -12.30
C ASN A 40 -2.29 -7.57 -11.18
N MET A 41 -1.00 -7.54 -11.51
CA MET A 41 0.05 -7.09 -10.57
C MET A 41 -0.16 -5.65 -10.12
N CYS A 42 -0.51 -4.76 -11.04
CA CYS A 42 -0.72 -3.35 -10.73
C CYS A 42 -1.98 -3.12 -9.88
N ALA A 43 -3.06 -3.85 -10.15
CA ALA A 43 -4.25 -3.81 -9.30
C ALA A 43 -3.96 -4.31 -7.88
N ALA A 44 -3.22 -5.42 -7.74
CA ALA A 44 -2.80 -5.92 -6.43
C ALA A 44 -1.90 -4.92 -5.67
N LYS A 45 -0.97 -4.23 -6.36
CA LYS A 45 -0.13 -3.17 -5.79
C LYS A 45 -0.98 -2.00 -5.28
N LYS A 46 -1.99 -1.59 -6.04
CA LYS A 46 -2.92 -0.50 -5.66
C LYS A 46 -3.77 -0.89 -4.44
N PHE A 47 -4.31 -2.10 -4.43
CA PHE A 47 -5.03 -2.62 -3.27
C PHE A 47 -4.15 -2.63 -2.02
N LYS A 48 -2.92 -3.16 -2.10
CA LYS A 48 -1.98 -3.16 -0.97
C LYS A 48 -1.71 -1.76 -0.42
N ALA A 49 -1.59 -0.77 -1.29
CA ALA A 49 -1.41 0.63 -0.88
C ALA A 49 -2.67 1.18 -0.18
N ALA A 50 -3.86 0.87 -0.69
CA ALA A 50 -5.13 1.26 -0.07
C ALA A 50 -5.32 0.61 1.31
N ASP A 51 -4.95 -0.66 1.45
CA ASP A 51 -5.04 -1.40 2.71
C ASP A 51 -4.07 -0.84 3.78
N ALA A 52 -2.85 -0.50 3.39
CA ALA A 52 -1.90 0.17 4.28
C ALA A 52 -2.43 1.53 4.74
N GLU A 53 -3.07 2.29 3.85
CA GLU A 53 -3.69 3.58 4.19
C GLU A 53 -4.91 3.40 5.13
N LEU A 54 -5.77 2.41 4.89
CA LEU A 54 -6.88 2.10 5.79
C LEU A 54 -6.38 1.78 7.20
N ASN A 55 -5.38 0.91 7.32
CA ASN A 55 -4.79 0.55 8.60
C ASN A 55 -4.21 1.78 9.33
N ARG A 56 -3.56 2.69 8.59
CA ARG A 56 -3.03 3.94 9.16
C ARG A 56 -4.15 4.82 9.70
N VAL A 57 -5.22 4.99 8.94
CA VAL A 57 -6.39 5.83 9.33
C VAL A 57 -7.13 5.19 10.51
N TYR A 58 -7.34 3.86 10.50
CA TYR A 58 -7.92 3.14 11.62
C TYR A 58 -7.15 3.37 12.92
N ASN A 59 -5.82 3.23 12.87
CA ASN A 59 -4.98 3.47 14.05
C ASN A 59 -5.05 4.93 14.54
N GLN A 60 -5.19 5.91 13.65
CA GLN A 60 -5.39 7.30 14.02
C GLN A 60 -6.74 7.51 14.73
N LEU A 61 -7.82 6.92 14.21
CA LEU A 61 -9.14 6.99 14.85
C LEU A 61 -9.13 6.29 16.22
N ALA A 62 -8.53 5.11 16.30
CA ALA A 62 -8.40 4.39 17.57
C ALA A 62 -7.61 5.19 18.63
N ALA A 63 -6.60 5.95 18.20
CA ALA A 63 -5.86 6.85 19.10
C ALA A 63 -6.71 8.04 19.59
N LYS A 64 -7.63 8.56 18.77
CA LYS A 64 -8.58 9.62 19.17
C LYS A 64 -9.55 9.17 20.25
N LEU A 65 -9.88 7.87 20.33
CA LEU A 65 -10.76 7.31 21.35
C LEU A 65 -10.08 7.20 22.74
N GLY A 66 -8.76 7.42 22.82
CA GLY A 66 -8.00 7.42 24.06
C GLY A 66 -8.17 6.12 24.85
N ASP A 67 -8.49 6.23 26.16
CA ASP A 67 -8.64 5.10 27.08
C ASP A 67 -10.08 4.54 27.14
N ASP A 68 -11.01 5.02 26.30
CA ASP A 68 -12.36 4.46 26.22
C ASP A 68 -12.35 3.06 25.58
N ALA A 69 -12.17 2.05 26.44
CA ALA A 69 -12.14 0.65 26.02
C ALA A 69 -13.42 0.20 25.32
N GLY A 70 -14.58 0.76 25.73
CA GLY A 70 -15.89 0.42 25.15
C GLY A 70 -16.00 0.91 23.70
N GLN A 71 -15.61 2.15 23.41
CA GLN A 71 -15.62 2.69 22.05
C GLN A 71 -14.57 2.01 21.15
N ARG A 72 -13.39 1.73 21.69
CA ARG A 72 -12.35 1.00 20.93
C ARG A 72 -12.82 -0.40 20.52
N GLU A 73 -13.50 -1.14 21.40
CA GLU A 73 -14.03 -2.48 21.06
C GLU A 73 -15.16 -2.37 20.02
N ARG A 74 -16.04 -1.35 20.10
CA ARG A 74 -17.07 -1.10 19.07
C ARG A 74 -16.44 -0.79 17.71
N LEU A 75 -15.41 0.05 17.66
CA LEU A 75 -14.69 0.36 16.43
C LEU A 75 -14.05 -0.90 15.82
N LYS A 76 -13.39 -1.72 16.65
CA LYS A 76 -12.79 -2.98 16.23
C LYS A 76 -13.83 -3.97 15.67
N THR A 77 -14.96 -4.12 16.36
CA THR A 77 -16.06 -4.99 15.91
C THR A 77 -16.63 -4.51 14.57
N ALA A 78 -16.86 -3.20 14.41
CA ALA A 78 -17.36 -2.62 13.17
C ALA A 78 -16.37 -2.84 12.02
N GLU A 79 -15.06 -2.63 12.24
CA GLU A 79 -14.04 -2.84 11.23
C GLU A 79 -13.91 -4.30 10.84
N THR A 80 -13.93 -5.23 11.79
CA THR A 80 -13.89 -6.67 11.52
C THR A 80 -15.08 -7.11 10.66
N SER A 81 -16.30 -6.64 10.97
CA SER A 81 -17.50 -6.94 10.19
C SER A 81 -17.42 -6.35 8.78
N TRP A 82 -16.89 -5.13 8.66
CA TRP A 82 -16.71 -4.48 7.37
C TRP A 82 -15.66 -5.22 6.52
N LEU A 83 -14.53 -5.65 7.07
CA LEU A 83 -13.51 -6.44 6.35
C LEU A 83 -14.12 -7.73 5.78
N LYS A 84 -14.92 -8.43 6.58
CA LYS A 84 -15.61 -9.63 6.09
C LYS A 84 -16.57 -9.30 4.93
N TYR A 85 -17.37 -8.25 5.07
CA TYR A 85 -18.28 -7.80 4.01
C TYR A 85 -17.52 -7.44 2.73
N ARG A 86 -16.41 -6.68 2.85
CA ARG A 86 -15.55 -6.32 1.71
C ARG A 86 -15.08 -7.57 0.96
N ASP A 87 -14.52 -8.51 1.71
CA ASP A 87 -13.90 -9.70 1.12
C ASP A 87 -14.96 -10.58 0.44
N ASP A 88 -16.10 -10.84 1.10
CA ASP A 88 -17.21 -11.61 0.54
C ASP A 88 -17.80 -10.93 -0.71
N ASN A 89 -17.99 -9.60 -0.69
CA ASN A 89 -18.50 -8.85 -1.82
C ASN A 89 -17.56 -8.89 -3.01
N CYS A 90 -16.25 -8.72 -2.79
CA CYS A 90 -15.28 -8.73 -3.89
C CYS A 90 -15.06 -10.14 -4.44
N GLU A 91 -15.14 -11.19 -3.63
CA GLU A 91 -15.17 -12.57 -4.12
C GLU A 91 -16.41 -12.83 -4.98
N TYR A 92 -17.57 -12.32 -4.58
CA TYR A 92 -18.79 -12.39 -5.39
C TYR A 92 -18.59 -11.71 -6.75
N GLU A 93 -18.11 -10.46 -6.80
CA GLU A 93 -17.83 -9.76 -8.06
C GLU A 93 -16.83 -10.53 -8.95
N ALA A 94 -15.76 -11.08 -8.33
CA ALA A 94 -14.72 -11.81 -9.05
C ALA A 94 -15.19 -13.20 -9.53
N SER A 95 -16.21 -13.78 -8.90
CA SER A 95 -16.71 -15.13 -9.24
C SER A 95 -17.24 -15.27 -10.66
N PHE A 96 -17.72 -14.18 -11.26
CA PHE A 96 -18.17 -14.14 -12.66
C PHE A 96 -17.02 -14.36 -13.67
N PHE A 97 -15.77 -14.28 -13.22
CA PHE A 97 -14.55 -14.44 -14.01
C PHE A 97 -13.75 -15.70 -13.64
N ASN A 98 -14.40 -16.67 -12.97
CA ASN A 98 -13.75 -17.91 -12.56
C ASN A 98 -13.14 -18.66 -13.75
N GLY A 99 -11.89 -19.14 -13.58
CA GLY A 99 -11.09 -19.78 -14.61
C GLY A 99 -10.46 -18.83 -15.62
N GLY A 100 -10.79 -17.52 -15.59
CA GLY A 100 -10.23 -16.52 -16.49
C GLY A 100 -9.04 -15.76 -15.88
N SER A 101 -8.15 -15.27 -16.75
CA SER A 101 -6.97 -14.46 -16.35
C SER A 101 -7.33 -13.08 -15.80
N MET A 102 -8.57 -12.61 -16.03
CA MET A 102 -9.07 -11.33 -15.50
C MET A 102 -9.49 -11.39 -14.03
N ARG A 103 -9.78 -12.58 -13.48
CA ARG A 103 -10.29 -12.70 -12.10
C ARG A 103 -9.44 -11.97 -11.06
N PRO A 104 -8.11 -12.08 -11.07
CA PRO A 104 -7.26 -11.35 -10.10
C PRO A 104 -7.36 -9.82 -10.24
N LEU A 105 -7.54 -9.31 -11.47
CA LEU A 105 -7.73 -7.88 -11.72
C LEU A 105 -9.04 -7.39 -11.10
N ILE A 106 -10.14 -8.09 -11.35
CA ILE A 106 -11.48 -7.72 -10.84
C ILE A 106 -11.48 -7.77 -9.30
N LEU A 107 -10.98 -8.86 -8.70
CA LEU A 107 -10.87 -9.00 -7.26
C LEU A 107 -10.07 -7.84 -6.64
N SER A 108 -8.86 -7.60 -7.11
CA SER A 108 -7.98 -6.56 -6.55
C SER A 108 -8.54 -5.15 -6.74
N SER A 109 -9.21 -4.88 -7.88
CA SER A 109 -9.82 -3.57 -8.14
C SER A 109 -11.04 -3.31 -7.25
N CYS A 110 -11.86 -4.33 -6.98
CA CYS A 110 -12.96 -4.24 -6.03
C CYS A 110 -12.42 -3.97 -4.61
N LEU A 111 -11.45 -4.76 -4.16
CA LEU A 111 -10.82 -4.60 -2.86
C LEU A 111 -10.21 -3.20 -2.70
N GLU A 112 -9.48 -2.69 -3.71
CA GLU A 112 -8.93 -1.33 -3.70
C GLU A 112 -10.03 -0.29 -3.53
N ARG A 113 -11.07 -0.34 -4.34
CA ARG A 113 -12.18 0.62 -4.36
C ARG A 113 -12.88 0.68 -3.00
N MET A 114 -13.28 -0.47 -2.47
CA MET A 114 -13.97 -0.54 -1.18
C MET A 114 -13.07 -0.06 -0.03
N THR A 115 -11.81 -0.48 -0.01
CA THR A 115 -10.84 -0.08 1.02
C THR A 115 -10.56 1.42 1.02
N LYS A 116 -10.46 2.06 -0.16
CA LYS A 116 -10.35 3.52 -0.26
C LYS A 116 -11.58 4.25 0.27
N SER A 117 -12.78 3.74 -0.02
CA SER A 117 -14.02 4.30 0.50
C SER A 117 -14.05 4.23 2.03
N ARG A 118 -13.70 3.08 2.59
CA ARG A 118 -13.65 2.92 4.06
C ARG A 118 -12.64 3.86 4.72
N ALA A 119 -11.46 3.97 4.17
CA ALA A 119 -10.46 4.91 4.68
C ALA A 119 -10.96 6.37 4.65
N ALA A 120 -11.74 6.74 3.64
CA ALA A 120 -12.36 8.08 3.56
C ALA A 120 -13.43 8.29 4.65
N GLU A 121 -14.28 7.27 4.91
CA GLU A 121 -15.28 7.29 5.98
C GLU A 121 -14.63 7.48 7.36
N LEU A 122 -13.59 6.69 7.67
CA LEU A 122 -12.87 6.81 8.95
C LEU A 122 -12.17 8.16 9.09
N ARG A 123 -11.65 8.75 8.00
CA ARG A 123 -11.11 10.13 8.03
C ARG A 123 -12.20 11.16 8.32
N GLY A 124 -13.42 10.94 7.81
CA GLY A 124 -14.58 11.78 8.16
C GLY A 124 -14.82 11.78 9.66
N GLN A 125 -14.86 10.59 10.28
CA GLN A 125 -15.03 10.45 11.73
C GLN A 125 -13.92 11.13 12.53
N ILE A 126 -12.65 11.01 12.10
CA ILE A 126 -11.52 11.70 12.76
C ILE A 126 -11.76 13.22 12.78
N LYS A 127 -12.25 13.80 11.67
CA LYS A 127 -12.54 15.26 11.60
C LYS A 127 -13.62 15.69 12.57
N GLU A 128 -14.61 14.85 12.86
CA GLU A 128 -15.66 15.12 13.83
C GLU A 128 -15.12 15.23 15.25
N PHE A 129 -14.03 14.49 15.60
CA PHE A 129 -13.35 14.62 16.89
C PHE A 129 -12.55 15.93 17.04
N ASP A 130 -12.22 16.59 15.94
CA ASP A 130 -11.38 17.80 15.92
C ASP A 130 -12.20 19.10 15.90
N GLN A 131 -13.55 19.04 15.93
CA GLN A 131 -14.48 20.16 15.98
C GLN A 131 -14.91 20.48 17.41
#